data_2a52c2449bf939993e334d216b5738f7
#
_entry.id   2a52c2449bf939993e334d216b5738f7
#
_cell.length_a   1.000
_cell.length_b   1.000
_cell.length_c   1.000
_cell.angle_alpha   90.00
_cell.angle_beta   90.00
_cell.angle_gamma   90.00
#
_symmetry.space_group_name_H-M   'P 1'
#
loop_
_entity.id
_entity.type
_entity.pdbx_description
1 polymer ?
#
loop_
_entity_poly.entity_id
_entity_poly.type
_entity_poly.pdbx_seq_one_letter_code
_entity_poly.pdbx_strand_id
1 'polypeptide(L)'
;TFPHMLHAKILHSDHAHARIVSIDTSEAEKMPGVLATLTGAEVPENSFGPTFQDQPILAYPIVRHRGDGVAAVAAVTEQLATEALEKIKVVYEPLTPVFDPLEAIEDDSPKIHGESNIYTSKIIKKGDVEKALKDSPHVFHRQYRTQMVEHVPLEPQATIASWDGNGRVTIGLVWVVLHLVEKIYLVH
;
A
#
# COMPACT_ATOMS: atom_id res chain seq x y z
N THR A 1 16.72 3.29 20.50
CA THR A 1 16.80 4.73 20.21
C THR A 1 18.25 5.06 19.88
N PHE A 2 18.49 5.78 18.80
CA PHE A 2 19.83 6.23 18.39
C PHE A 2 19.96 7.73 18.64
N PRO A 3 21.19 8.25 18.88
CA PRO A 3 21.41 9.68 18.98
C PRO A 3 20.93 10.39 17.69
N HIS A 4 20.24 11.50 17.86
CA HIS A 4 19.70 12.33 16.75
C HIS A 4 18.72 11.60 15.80
N MET A 5 18.09 10.52 16.27
CA MET A 5 17.07 9.81 15.49
C MET A 5 15.86 10.71 15.26
N LEU A 6 15.38 10.71 14.02
CA LEU A 6 14.10 11.31 13.68
C LEU A 6 12.97 10.27 13.77
N HIS A 7 11.78 10.75 14.01
CA HIS A 7 10.56 9.96 14.04
C HIS A 7 9.74 10.26 12.79
N ALA A 8 9.47 9.22 11.99
CA ALA A 8 8.64 9.36 10.81
C ALA A 8 7.23 8.83 11.07
N LYS A 9 6.24 9.55 10.54
CA LYS A 9 4.83 9.16 10.54
C LYS A 9 4.24 9.34 9.14
N ILE A 10 3.26 8.50 8.81
CA ILE A 10 2.60 8.49 7.52
C ILE A 10 1.15 8.95 7.70
N LEU A 11 0.72 9.88 6.85
CA LEU A 11 -0.67 10.26 6.72
C LEU A 11 -1.38 9.25 5.82
N HIS A 12 -2.42 8.61 6.35
CA HIS A 12 -3.22 7.64 5.62
C HIS A 12 -4.53 8.26 5.13
N SER A 13 -4.99 7.79 3.98
CA SER A 13 -6.27 8.20 3.43
C SER A 13 -7.44 7.46 4.08
N ASP A 14 -8.53 8.19 4.33
CA ASP A 14 -9.82 7.63 4.76
C ASP A 14 -10.72 7.20 3.59
N HIS A 15 -10.33 7.52 2.36
CA HIS A 15 -11.09 7.17 1.16
C HIS A 15 -10.78 5.75 0.69
N ALA A 16 -11.81 5.02 0.30
CA ALA A 16 -11.66 3.69 -0.30
C ALA A 16 -11.16 3.76 -1.75
N HIS A 17 -11.55 4.80 -2.50
CA HIS A 17 -11.08 5.09 -3.85
C HIS A 17 -11.26 6.59 -4.12
N ALA A 18 -10.19 7.28 -4.43
CA ALA A 18 -10.24 8.72 -4.69
C ALA A 18 -9.05 9.19 -5.52
N ARG A 19 -9.25 10.25 -6.28
CA ARG A 19 -8.18 11.03 -6.88
C ARG A 19 -7.66 12.05 -5.87
N ILE A 20 -6.37 12.16 -5.75
CA ILE A 20 -5.70 13.22 -4.99
C ILE A 20 -5.62 14.45 -5.91
N VAL A 21 -6.35 15.51 -5.56
CA VAL A 21 -6.35 16.77 -6.30
C VAL A 21 -5.15 17.61 -5.88
N SER A 22 -4.89 17.71 -4.58
CA SER A 22 -3.72 18.44 -4.04
C SER A 22 -3.34 17.91 -2.66
N ILE A 23 -2.05 18.06 -2.33
CA ILE A 23 -1.50 17.85 -0.98
C ILE A 23 -0.73 19.12 -0.64
N ASP A 24 -1.09 19.77 0.48
CA ASP A 24 -0.42 20.96 1.00
C ASP A 24 0.26 20.63 2.32
N THR A 25 1.59 20.58 2.32
CA THR A 25 2.47 20.28 3.46
C THR A 25 3.00 21.54 4.14
N SER A 26 2.71 22.73 3.59
CA SER A 26 3.36 23.99 3.95
C SER A 26 3.25 24.38 5.43
N GLU A 27 2.14 24.08 6.08
CA GLU A 27 1.96 24.35 7.51
C GLU A 27 2.72 23.37 8.40
N ALA A 28 2.84 22.09 7.96
CA ALA A 28 3.66 21.10 8.66
C ALA A 28 5.15 21.47 8.60
N GLU A 29 5.62 21.90 7.45
CA GLU A 29 7.03 22.31 7.23
C GLU A 29 7.47 23.49 8.08
N LYS A 30 6.55 24.41 8.41
CA LYS A 30 6.83 25.58 9.25
C LYS A 30 6.95 25.23 10.74
N MET A 31 6.57 24.03 11.16
CA MET A 31 6.61 23.63 12.57
C MET A 31 8.05 23.44 13.04
N PRO A 32 8.49 24.12 14.11
CA PRO A 32 9.84 23.95 14.65
C PRO A 32 10.09 22.50 15.05
N GLY A 33 11.14 21.87 14.49
CA GLY A 33 11.52 20.48 14.76
C GLY A 33 10.90 19.46 13.76
N VAL A 34 10.10 19.89 12.80
CA VAL A 34 9.82 19.12 11.57
C VAL A 34 11.00 19.36 10.62
N LEU A 35 11.60 18.26 10.13
CA LEU A 35 12.80 18.33 9.30
C LEU A 35 12.52 18.03 7.83
N ALA A 36 11.50 17.22 7.56
CA ALA A 36 11.11 16.89 6.20
C ALA A 36 9.64 16.47 6.12
N THR A 37 9.05 16.74 4.98
CA THR A 37 7.80 16.15 4.51
C THR A 37 8.07 15.46 3.18
N LEU A 38 7.24 14.49 2.81
CA LEU A 38 7.33 13.78 1.55
C LEU A 38 5.92 13.42 1.08
N THR A 39 5.63 13.64 -0.19
CA THR A 39 4.37 13.25 -0.85
C THR A 39 4.64 12.26 -1.98
N GLY A 40 3.61 11.53 -2.40
CA GLY A 40 3.76 10.57 -3.50
C GLY A 40 4.17 11.20 -4.85
N ALA A 41 3.93 12.49 -5.03
CA ALA A 41 4.36 13.23 -6.22
C ALA A 41 5.87 13.48 -6.28
N GLU A 42 6.55 13.45 -5.13
CA GLU A 42 7.98 13.73 -4.98
C GLU A 42 8.83 12.47 -4.99
N VAL A 43 8.22 11.28 -4.92
CA VAL A 43 8.93 9.99 -4.96
C VAL A 43 9.31 9.67 -6.41
N PRO A 44 10.62 9.60 -6.77
CA PRO A 44 11.05 9.45 -8.17
C PRO A 44 10.57 8.15 -8.82
N GLU A 45 10.68 7.03 -8.09
CA GLU A 45 10.19 5.71 -8.52
C GLU A 45 9.14 5.24 -7.51
N ASN A 46 7.92 5.76 -7.67
CA ASN A 46 6.82 5.54 -6.73
C ASN A 46 6.07 4.24 -7.02
N SER A 47 6.81 3.14 -7.19
CA SER A 47 6.19 1.84 -7.38
C SER A 47 7.09 0.71 -6.88
N PHE A 48 6.49 -0.27 -6.24
CA PHE A 48 7.15 -1.50 -5.81
C PHE A 48 6.20 -2.70 -5.87
N GLY A 49 6.73 -3.88 -5.66
CA GLY A 49 5.96 -5.12 -5.60
C GLY A 49 6.80 -6.33 -6.01
N PRO A 50 6.55 -7.51 -5.45
CA PRO A 50 7.37 -8.70 -5.69
C PRO A 50 7.14 -9.33 -7.07
N THR A 51 5.91 -9.21 -7.61
CA THR A 51 5.53 -9.78 -8.90
C THR A 51 5.19 -8.68 -9.90
N PHE A 52 4.37 -7.72 -9.49
CA PHE A 52 4.03 -6.53 -10.24
C PHE A 52 4.46 -5.32 -9.42
N GLN A 53 5.11 -4.36 -10.07
CA GLN A 53 5.51 -3.11 -9.43
C GLN A 53 4.39 -2.08 -9.58
N ASP A 54 3.26 -2.34 -8.94
CA ASP A 54 2.02 -1.56 -9.05
C ASP A 54 1.56 -0.93 -7.72
N GLN A 55 2.30 -1.18 -6.63
CA GLN A 55 2.04 -0.57 -5.34
C GLN A 55 2.85 0.72 -5.19
N PRO A 56 2.22 1.88 -4.96
CA PRO A 56 2.95 3.10 -4.67
C PRO A 56 3.56 3.07 -3.26
N ILE A 57 4.72 3.69 -3.08
CA ILE A 57 5.32 3.94 -1.77
C ILE A 57 4.44 4.92 -0.98
N LEU A 58 4.02 6.00 -1.64
CA LEU A 58 2.97 6.91 -1.18
C LEU A 58 1.98 7.11 -2.33
N ALA A 59 0.70 6.94 -2.07
CA ALA A 59 -0.34 7.01 -3.09
C ALA A 59 -0.35 8.37 -3.81
N TYR A 60 -0.24 8.34 -5.13
CA TYR A 60 -0.37 9.47 -6.03
C TYR A 60 -0.49 8.97 -7.47
N PRO A 61 -1.36 9.52 -8.33
CA PRO A 61 -2.40 10.51 -8.02
C PRO A 61 -3.71 9.88 -7.51
N ILE A 62 -3.75 8.58 -7.26
CA ILE A 62 -4.97 7.85 -6.89
C ILE A 62 -4.75 7.05 -5.61
N VAL A 63 -5.69 7.18 -4.68
CA VAL A 63 -5.90 6.29 -3.54
C VAL A 63 -6.77 5.12 -3.99
N ARG A 64 -6.36 3.89 -3.71
CA ARG A 64 -7.03 2.66 -4.15
C ARG A 64 -7.69 1.86 -3.05
N HIS A 65 -7.31 2.14 -1.80
CA HIS A 65 -7.96 1.54 -0.63
C HIS A 65 -7.86 2.48 0.57
N ARG A 66 -8.75 2.29 1.53
CA ARG A 66 -8.67 2.99 2.80
C ARG A 66 -7.39 2.59 3.52
N GLY A 67 -6.62 3.57 4.00
CA GLY A 67 -5.34 3.34 4.64
C GLY A 67 -4.12 3.49 3.71
N ASP A 68 -4.30 3.79 2.43
CA ASP A 68 -3.18 4.18 1.56
C ASP A 68 -2.42 5.36 2.18
N GLY A 69 -1.09 5.23 2.31
CA GLY A 69 -0.22 6.34 2.73
C GLY A 69 -0.15 7.40 1.64
N VAL A 70 -0.39 8.67 1.98
CA VAL A 70 -0.42 9.77 0.99
C VAL A 70 0.68 10.80 1.21
N ALA A 71 1.14 10.95 2.43
CA ALA A 71 2.27 11.81 2.79
C ALA A 71 3.01 11.26 4.00
N ALA A 72 4.26 11.66 4.18
CA ALA A 72 5.07 11.33 5.34
C ALA A 72 5.67 12.59 5.95
N VAL A 73 5.90 12.56 7.27
CA VAL A 73 6.59 13.62 8.03
C VAL A 73 7.72 13.00 8.83
N ALA A 74 8.87 13.66 8.87
CA ALA A 74 9.98 13.35 9.77
C ALA A 74 10.22 14.51 10.73
N ALA A 75 10.19 14.23 12.05
CA ALA A 75 10.36 15.22 13.11
C ALA A 75 11.27 14.72 14.25
N VAL A 76 11.72 15.62 15.11
CA VAL A 76 12.62 15.31 16.23
C VAL A 76 11.97 14.47 17.34
N THR A 77 10.63 14.44 17.41
CA THR A 77 9.88 13.57 18.32
C THR A 77 8.69 12.93 17.61
N GLU A 78 8.25 11.79 18.12
CA GLU A 78 7.07 11.10 17.62
C GLU A 78 5.79 11.93 17.75
N GLN A 79 5.63 12.62 18.88
CA GLN A 79 4.50 13.51 19.13
C GLN A 79 4.44 14.63 18.09
N LEU A 80 5.58 15.30 17.85
CA LEU A 80 5.64 16.37 16.86
C LEU A 80 5.35 15.88 15.45
N ALA A 81 5.83 14.69 15.07
CA ALA A 81 5.49 14.08 13.78
C ALA A 81 3.99 13.85 13.65
N THR A 82 3.32 13.41 14.72
CA THR A 82 1.86 13.21 14.73
C THR A 82 1.11 14.55 14.60
N GLU A 83 1.50 15.57 15.37
CA GLU A 83 0.90 16.90 15.30
C GLU A 83 1.10 17.56 13.91
N ALA A 84 2.24 17.29 13.28
CA ALA A 84 2.54 17.80 11.94
C ALA A 84 1.66 17.13 10.86
N LEU A 85 1.32 15.85 11.00
CA LEU A 85 0.38 15.19 10.08
C LEU A 85 -0.98 15.89 10.05
N GLU A 86 -1.46 16.40 11.20
CA GLU A 86 -2.73 17.10 11.30
C GLU A 86 -2.74 18.48 10.56
N LYS A 87 -1.55 18.99 10.22
CA LYS A 87 -1.39 20.25 9.46
C LYS A 87 -1.36 20.02 7.95
N ILE A 88 -1.17 18.77 7.49
CA ILE A 88 -1.21 18.44 6.07
C ILE A 88 -2.67 18.46 5.60
N LYS A 89 -2.91 19.20 4.52
CA LYS A 89 -4.23 19.28 3.90
C LYS A 89 -4.23 18.52 2.59
N VAL A 90 -5.12 17.54 2.48
CA VAL A 90 -5.30 16.78 1.25
C VAL A 90 -6.71 17.01 0.70
N VAL A 91 -6.78 17.37 -0.57
CA VAL A 91 -8.05 17.52 -1.28
C VAL A 91 -8.26 16.30 -2.14
N TYR A 92 -9.38 15.61 -1.95
CA TYR A 92 -9.76 14.40 -2.68
C TYR A 92 -10.98 14.64 -3.55
N GLU A 93 -10.97 13.99 -4.69
CA GLU A 93 -12.15 13.77 -5.54
C GLU A 93 -12.53 12.28 -5.40
N PRO A 94 -13.65 11.95 -4.71
CA PRO A 94 -14.08 10.56 -4.56
C PRO A 94 -14.35 9.88 -5.88
N LEU A 95 -13.90 8.64 -6.02
CA LEU A 95 -14.16 7.76 -7.14
C LEU A 95 -15.01 6.57 -6.68
N THR A 96 -15.62 5.85 -7.61
CA THR A 96 -16.41 4.66 -7.30
C THR A 96 -15.50 3.55 -6.80
N PRO A 97 -15.64 3.08 -5.55
CA PRO A 97 -14.90 1.95 -5.02
C PRO A 97 -15.53 0.62 -5.45
N VAL A 98 -14.76 -0.47 -5.39
CA VAL A 98 -15.25 -1.84 -5.60
C VAL A 98 -14.90 -2.67 -4.37
N PHE A 99 -15.91 -3.29 -3.74
CA PHE A 99 -15.73 -4.04 -2.51
C PHE A 99 -15.97 -5.55 -2.64
N ASP A 100 -16.75 -5.97 -3.64
CA ASP A 100 -17.01 -7.39 -3.87
C ASP A 100 -16.15 -7.91 -5.03
N PRO A 101 -15.38 -9.00 -4.82
CA PRO A 101 -14.55 -9.57 -5.87
C PRO A 101 -15.33 -10.13 -7.05
N LEU A 102 -16.60 -10.49 -6.89
CA LEU A 102 -17.44 -10.94 -7.99
C LEU A 102 -17.94 -9.75 -8.82
N GLU A 103 -18.22 -8.62 -8.18
CA GLU A 103 -18.51 -7.37 -8.91
C GLU A 103 -17.24 -6.86 -9.63
N ALA A 104 -16.06 -7.04 -9.03
CA ALA A 104 -14.79 -6.56 -9.57
C ALA A 104 -14.44 -7.17 -10.94
N ILE A 105 -14.87 -8.40 -11.21
CA ILE A 105 -14.56 -9.10 -12.48
C ILE A 105 -15.53 -8.79 -13.61
N GLU A 106 -16.64 -8.12 -13.35
CA GLU A 106 -17.59 -7.72 -14.37
C GLU A 106 -16.98 -6.69 -15.33
N ASP A 107 -17.39 -6.72 -16.59
CA ASP A 107 -16.79 -5.89 -17.65
C ASP A 107 -16.97 -4.38 -17.39
N ASP A 108 -18.10 -3.99 -16.81
CA ASP A 108 -18.49 -2.61 -16.52
C ASP A 108 -17.99 -2.13 -15.14
N SER A 109 -17.36 -3.01 -14.37
CA SER A 109 -16.80 -2.65 -13.07
C SER A 109 -15.65 -1.63 -13.19
N PRO A 110 -15.59 -0.62 -12.31
CA PRO A 110 -14.45 0.29 -12.24
C PRO A 110 -13.13 -0.45 -12.11
N LYS A 111 -12.15 -0.10 -12.94
CA LYS A 111 -10.81 -0.71 -12.87
C LYS A 111 -9.98 0.02 -11.82
N ILE A 112 -9.61 -0.68 -10.76
CA ILE A 112 -8.87 -0.12 -9.62
C ILE A 112 -7.36 -0.12 -9.89
N HIS A 113 -6.85 -1.18 -10.54
CA HIS A 113 -5.45 -1.28 -10.95
C HIS A 113 -5.35 -1.43 -12.48
N GLY A 114 -4.78 -0.40 -13.13
CA GLY A 114 -4.56 -0.44 -14.57
C GLY A 114 -5.84 -0.76 -15.35
N GLU A 115 -5.77 -1.76 -16.23
CA GLU A 115 -6.88 -2.12 -17.13
C GLU A 115 -7.70 -3.33 -16.65
N SER A 116 -7.32 -3.97 -15.56
CA SER A 116 -7.99 -5.18 -15.06
C SER A 116 -7.97 -5.25 -13.53
N ASN A 117 -9.09 -5.71 -12.96
CA ASN A 117 -9.18 -6.07 -11.55
C ASN A 117 -8.73 -7.51 -11.27
N ILE A 118 -8.38 -8.28 -12.33
CA ILE A 118 -7.91 -9.66 -12.20
C ILE A 118 -6.39 -9.62 -12.05
N TYR A 119 -5.91 -9.88 -10.84
CA TYR A 119 -4.48 -9.94 -10.53
C TYR A 119 -3.77 -11.10 -11.24
N THR A 120 -4.36 -12.28 -11.23
CA THR A 120 -3.80 -13.47 -11.86
C THR A 120 -4.90 -14.50 -12.16
N SER A 121 -4.73 -15.26 -13.24
CA SER A 121 -5.57 -16.40 -13.56
C SER A 121 -4.68 -17.63 -13.77
N LYS A 122 -4.93 -18.68 -13.01
CA LYS A 122 -4.19 -19.95 -13.13
C LYS A 122 -5.17 -21.10 -13.34
N ILE A 123 -5.00 -21.81 -14.44
CA ILE A 123 -5.83 -22.97 -14.79
C ILE A 123 -5.00 -24.23 -14.60
N ILE A 124 -5.46 -25.12 -13.73
CA ILE A 124 -4.91 -26.46 -13.56
C ILE A 124 -5.92 -27.45 -14.11
N LYS A 125 -5.56 -28.17 -15.18
CA LYS A 125 -6.43 -29.12 -15.85
C LYS A 125 -5.74 -30.49 -15.91
N LYS A 126 -6.46 -31.55 -15.47
CA LYS A 126 -6.00 -32.94 -15.59
C LYS A 126 -7.16 -33.77 -16.13
N GLY A 127 -6.93 -34.47 -17.26
CA GLY A 127 -7.94 -35.29 -17.94
C GLY A 127 -9.01 -34.43 -18.66
N ASP A 128 -10.14 -35.05 -18.96
CA ASP A 128 -11.30 -34.43 -19.60
C ASP A 128 -12.41 -34.23 -18.57
N VAL A 129 -12.48 -33.00 -18.05
CA VAL A 129 -13.42 -32.62 -16.98
C VAL A 129 -14.86 -32.63 -17.48
N GLU A 130 -15.09 -32.15 -18.69
CA GLU A 130 -16.44 -32.06 -19.28
C GLU A 130 -17.02 -33.47 -19.52
N LYS A 131 -16.22 -34.38 -20.06
CA LYS A 131 -16.62 -35.77 -20.20
C LYS A 131 -16.87 -36.44 -18.84
N ALA A 132 -16.00 -36.22 -17.87
CA ALA A 132 -16.16 -36.78 -16.53
C ALA A 132 -17.44 -36.27 -15.84
N LEU A 133 -17.77 -35.02 -15.93
CA LEU A 133 -19.03 -34.45 -15.39
C LEU A 133 -20.25 -35.05 -16.09
N LYS A 134 -20.20 -35.23 -17.43
CA LYS A 134 -21.30 -35.80 -18.21
C LYS A 134 -21.53 -37.29 -17.88
N ASP A 135 -20.45 -38.06 -17.71
CA ASP A 135 -20.51 -39.48 -17.45
C ASP A 135 -20.73 -39.84 -15.98
N SER A 136 -20.66 -38.85 -15.07
CA SER A 136 -20.84 -39.09 -13.64
C SER A 136 -22.31 -39.26 -13.28
N PRO A 137 -22.65 -40.32 -12.50
CA PRO A 137 -24.03 -40.55 -12.09
C PRO A 137 -24.57 -39.52 -11.09
N HIS A 138 -23.66 -38.82 -10.42
CA HIS A 138 -23.97 -37.77 -9.47
C HIS A 138 -23.04 -36.55 -9.62
N VAL A 139 -23.60 -35.39 -9.79
CA VAL A 139 -22.88 -34.11 -9.84
C VAL A 139 -23.42 -33.20 -8.76
N PHE A 140 -22.55 -32.62 -7.94
CA PHE A 140 -22.92 -31.69 -6.90
C PHE A 140 -22.34 -30.32 -7.21
N HIS A 141 -23.15 -29.28 -7.16
CA HIS A 141 -22.76 -27.90 -7.23
C HIS A 141 -22.97 -27.25 -5.86
N ARG A 142 -21.93 -26.64 -5.28
CA ARG A 142 -21.99 -25.96 -3.99
C ARG A 142 -21.15 -24.70 -4.04
N GLN A 143 -21.62 -23.67 -3.35
CA GLN A 143 -20.88 -22.43 -3.13
C GLN A 143 -20.56 -22.28 -1.65
N TYR A 144 -19.33 -21.93 -1.35
CA TYR A 144 -18.87 -21.66 0.00
C TYR A 144 -18.33 -20.25 0.07
N ARG A 145 -18.63 -19.54 1.16
CA ARG A 145 -18.12 -18.19 1.43
C ARG A 145 -17.48 -18.15 2.81
N THR A 146 -16.23 -17.67 2.88
CA THR A 146 -15.55 -17.36 4.15
C THR A 146 -15.64 -15.87 4.43
N GLN A 147 -15.54 -15.50 5.69
CA GLN A 147 -15.36 -14.10 6.06
C GLN A 147 -13.93 -13.63 5.72
N MET A 148 -13.76 -12.32 5.63
CA MET A 148 -12.44 -11.72 5.63
C MET A 148 -11.79 -11.87 7.00
N VAL A 149 -10.49 -12.16 7.02
CA VAL A 149 -9.70 -12.28 8.25
C VAL A 149 -8.40 -11.48 8.09
N GLU A 150 -7.95 -10.88 9.20
CA GLU A 150 -6.64 -10.21 9.30
C GLU A 150 -5.76 -11.01 10.27
N HIS A 151 -4.48 -11.12 9.96
CA HIS A 151 -3.52 -11.90 10.76
C HIS A 151 -3.28 -11.28 12.14
N VAL A 152 -3.37 -9.96 12.26
CA VAL A 152 -3.17 -9.18 13.50
C VAL A 152 -1.98 -9.68 14.32
N PRO A 153 -0.75 -9.65 13.77
CA PRO A 153 0.44 -10.08 14.51
C PRO A 153 0.63 -9.21 15.75
N LEU A 154 1.02 -9.84 16.87
CA LEU A 154 1.26 -9.11 18.12
C LEU A 154 2.49 -8.20 18.06
N GLU A 155 3.49 -8.56 17.26
CA GLU A 155 4.70 -7.78 17.07
C GLU A 155 4.44 -6.61 16.12
N PRO A 156 4.58 -5.34 16.58
CA PRO A 156 4.45 -4.19 15.71
C PRO A 156 5.65 -4.10 14.75
N GLN A 157 5.37 -3.68 13.53
CA GLN A 157 6.41 -3.44 12.54
C GLN A 157 7.14 -2.12 12.86
N ALA A 158 8.47 -2.17 12.81
CA ALA A 158 9.31 -0.99 12.96
C ALA A 158 10.49 -1.05 11.98
N THR A 159 10.81 0.09 11.40
CA THR A 159 11.95 0.24 10.48
C THR A 159 12.76 1.44 10.90
N ILE A 160 14.09 1.29 10.90
CA ILE A 160 15.03 2.40 11.05
C ILE A 160 15.95 2.41 9.83
N ALA A 161 16.19 3.58 9.29
CA ALA A 161 17.13 3.79 8.19
C ALA A 161 18.15 4.85 8.57
N SER A 162 19.39 4.66 8.16
CA SER A 162 20.46 5.63 8.34
C SER A 162 21.31 5.73 7.08
N TRP A 163 21.67 6.94 6.71
CA TRP A 163 22.54 7.26 5.58
C TRP A 163 23.86 7.82 6.08
N ASP A 164 24.99 7.32 5.55
CA ASP A 164 26.33 7.69 6.01
C ASP A 164 26.96 8.85 5.21
N GLY A 165 26.23 9.49 4.30
CA GLY A 165 26.73 10.56 3.43
C GLY A 165 27.60 10.09 2.27
N ASN A 166 28.01 8.83 2.20
CA ASN A 166 28.77 8.22 1.11
C ASN A 166 27.89 7.42 0.14
N GLY A 167 26.57 7.57 0.26
CA GLY A 167 25.60 6.83 -0.55
C GLY A 167 25.20 5.47 0.02
N ARG A 168 25.71 5.06 1.20
CA ARG A 168 25.31 3.82 1.85
C ARG A 168 24.11 4.04 2.77
N VAL A 169 23.04 3.29 2.54
CA VAL A 169 21.89 3.22 3.42
C VAL A 169 21.98 1.94 4.26
N THR A 170 21.84 2.08 5.58
CA THR A 170 21.71 0.95 6.50
C THR A 170 20.27 0.91 6.99
N ILE A 171 19.60 -0.23 6.84
CA ILE A 171 18.22 -0.42 7.24
C ILE A 171 18.16 -1.52 8.30
N GLY A 172 17.56 -1.20 9.45
CA GLY A 172 17.20 -2.14 10.50
C GLY A 172 15.69 -2.38 10.45
N LEU A 173 15.28 -3.65 10.39
CA LEU A 173 13.89 -4.06 10.33
C LEU A 173 13.57 -4.97 11.51
N VAL A 174 12.41 -4.76 12.13
CA VAL A 174 11.72 -5.77 12.94
C VAL A 174 10.59 -6.30 12.06
N TRP A 175 10.70 -7.56 11.65
CA TRP A 175 9.75 -8.11 10.69
C TRP A 175 9.40 -9.57 10.98
N VAL A 176 8.10 -9.87 10.93
CA VAL A 176 7.55 -11.21 11.19
C VAL A 176 7.61 -12.13 9.95
N VAL A 177 7.80 -11.61 8.73
CA VAL A 177 7.80 -12.41 7.49
C VAL A 177 9.06 -12.17 6.66
N LEU A 178 10.00 -13.08 6.76
CA LEU A 178 11.36 -13.01 6.19
C LEU A 178 11.44 -13.31 4.67
N HIS A 179 10.34 -13.34 3.92
CA HIS A 179 10.33 -13.95 2.58
C HIS A 179 10.27 -13.02 1.37
N LEU A 180 10.30 -11.69 1.52
CA LEU A 180 10.05 -10.79 0.40
C LEU A 180 11.03 -9.61 0.21
N VAL A 181 12.21 -9.61 0.82
CA VAL A 181 13.21 -8.57 0.54
C VAL A 181 14.39 -9.15 -0.25
N GLU A 182 14.18 -9.45 -1.52
CA GLU A 182 15.30 -9.80 -2.41
C GLU A 182 15.93 -8.60 -3.13
N LYS A 183 15.33 -7.42 -3.08
CA LYS A 183 15.92 -6.23 -3.77
C LYS A 183 15.62 -4.95 -3.01
N ILE A 184 16.62 -4.42 -2.34
CA ILE A 184 16.66 -3.02 -1.94
C ILE A 184 17.27 -2.25 -3.12
N TYR A 185 16.48 -1.44 -3.80
CA TYR A 185 16.99 -0.53 -4.81
C TYR A 185 17.52 0.72 -4.13
N LEU A 186 18.82 0.93 -4.25
CA LEU A 186 19.42 2.23 -3.94
C LEU A 186 19.19 3.14 -5.14
N VAL A 187 18.40 4.18 -4.96
CA VAL A 187 18.28 5.27 -5.92
C VAL A 187 19.37 6.28 -5.58
N HIS A 188 20.23 6.61 -6.54
CA HIS A 188 21.29 7.62 -6.44
C HIS A 188 20.72 9.02 -6.63
#